data_b4546f895a4bd609a17258f492ee834f
#
_entry.id   b4546f895a4bd609a17258f492ee834f
#
_cell.length_a   1.000
_cell.length_b   1.000
_cell.length_c   1.000
_cell.angle_alpha   90.00
_cell.angle_beta   90.00
_cell.angle_gamma   90.00
#
_symmetry.space_group_name_H-M   'P 1'
#
loop_
_entity.id
_entity.type
_entity.pdbx_description
1 polymer ?
#
loop_
_entity_poly.entity_id
_entity_poly.type
_entity_poly.pdbx_seq_one_letter_code
_entity_poly.pdbx_strand_id
1 'polypeptide(L)'
;MDADEPLLRVRDLRVTLRTPRGPADALRGVSFALHRGETVGLIGESGSGKSLTGLALIGLLPEEAQVAGSMRFAGRELVGLAEPEWCRLRGDRIAMVFQEPMSALNPLHPVGRQIGESLRLHKGLDARAARAEALRLLERMRMPQAARRLDAWPHQLSGGQRQRVLIAIALACKPDLLIADEPTTALDATLQREVLQLIATLVREERMALLLISHDLGLMGENVQRSMVMYGGTVVESGPTADVFRRLAHPYTRGLFAARPRIGLPRGTRLPTIPGRVPELADLPAGCPFADRCDRVTDACRAAPPPPVPVAGDSGHVARCIHLDTFA
;
A
#
# COMPACT_ATOMS: atom_id res chain seq x y z
N MET A 1 -26.91 -0.97 -6.35
CA MET A 1 -25.74 -1.25 -5.46
C MET A 1 -25.88 -0.30 -4.30
N ASP A 2 -26.06 -0.86 -3.10
CA ASP A 2 -26.18 -0.05 -1.88
C ASP A 2 -24.91 0.77 -1.70
N ALA A 3 -25.11 2.07 -1.41
CA ALA A 3 -24.01 3.02 -1.22
C ALA A 3 -23.10 2.66 -0.02
N ASP A 4 -23.50 1.67 0.75
CA ASP A 4 -22.83 1.21 1.99
C ASP A 4 -21.95 -0.07 1.78
N GLU A 5 -22.01 -0.70 0.59
CA GLU A 5 -21.19 -1.90 0.35
C GLU A 5 -19.76 -1.49 -0.06
N PRO A 6 -18.72 -1.96 0.67
CA PRO A 6 -17.34 -1.64 0.32
C PRO A 6 -16.95 -2.26 -1.03
N LEU A 7 -16.15 -1.51 -1.80
CA LEU A 7 -15.56 -1.99 -3.05
C LEU A 7 -14.64 -3.20 -2.82
N LEU A 8 -13.81 -3.12 -1.78
CA LEU A 8 -12.94 -4.20 -1.33
C LEU A 8 -13.22 -4.51 0.13
N ARG A 9 -13.44 -5.79 0.45
CA ARG A 9 -13.57 -6.28 1.83
C ARG A 9 -12.61 -7.43 2.05
N VAL A 10 -11.69 -7.24 2.97
CA VAL A 10 -10.70 -8.24 3.41
C VAL A 10 -11.08 -8.70 4.83
N ARG A 11 -11.15 -10.00 5.06
CA ARG A 11 -11.49 -10.60 6.35
C ARG A 11 -10.52 -11.71 6.70
N ASP A 12 -9.86 -11.59 7.82
CA ASP A 12 -8.91 -12.57 8.39
C ASP A 12 -7.92 -13.12 7.34
N LEU A 13 -7.40 -12.22 6.48
CA LEU A 13 -6.45 -12.61 5.44
C LEU A 13 -5.17 -13.11 6.11
N ARG A 14 -4.83 -14.36 5.81
CA ARG A 14 -3.61 -15.02 6.23
C ARG A 14 -2.82 -15.44 5.00
N VAL A 15 -1.53 -15.24 5.06
CA VAL A 15 -0.61 -15.70 4.03
C VAL A 15 0.55 -16.41 4.70
N THR A 16 0.68 -17.70 4.45
CA THR A 16 1.80 -18.50 4.91
C THR A 16 2.80 -18.67 3.77
N LEU A 17 4.05 -18.32 4.01
CA LEU A 17 5.14 -18.47 3.07
C LEU A 17 6.04 -19.64 3.47
N ARG A 18 6.62 -20.30 2.48
CA ARG A 18 7.65 -21.30 2.69
C ARG A 18 9.00 -20.60 2.94
N THR A 19 9.61 -20.87 4.08
CA THR A 19 10.94 -20.37 4.42
C THR A 19 11.92 -21.53 4.55
N PRO A 20 13.24 -21.30 4.55
CA PRO A 20 14.23 -22.35 4.82
C PRO A 20 14.04 -23.05 6.18
N ARG A 21 13.34 -22.39 7.13
CA ARG A 21 13.04 -22.89 8.48
C ARG A 21 11.64 -23.55 8.58
N GLY A 22 10.94 -23.71 7.45
CA GLY A 22 9.60 -24.24 7.39
C GLY A 22 8.54 -23.17 7.05
N PRO A 23 7.25 -23.53 7.04
CA PRO A 23 6.17 -22.59 6.79
C PRO A 23 6.09 -21.52 7.89
N ALA A 24 5.88 -20.25 7.50
CA ALA A 24 5.76 -19.13 8.44
C ALA A 24 4.67 -18.16 7.99
N ASP A 25 3.87 -17.67 8.93
CA ASP A 25 2.76 -16.75 8.66
C ASP A 25 3.29 -15.32 8.46
N ALA A 26 3.26 -14.88 7.21
CA ALA A 26 3.66 -13.52 6.81
C ALA A 26 2.53 -12.50 6.95
N LEU A 27 1.25 -12.92 6.77
CA LEU A 27 0.06 -12.17 7.14
C LEU A 27 -0.74 -12.96 8.16
N ARG A 28 -1.13 -12.30 9.25
CA ARG A 28 -1.66 -12.95 10.46
C ARG A 28 -3.05 -12.39 10.82
N GLY A 29 -4.00 -12.52 9.88
CA GLY A 29 -5.39 -12.09 10.13
C GLY A 29 -5.65 -10.61 9.83
N VAL A 30 -5.19 -10.15 8.68
CA VAL A 30 -5.43 -8.78 8.19
C VAL A 30 -6.89 -8.63 7.79
N SER A 31 -7.57 -7.61 8.36
CA SER A 31 -8.98 -7.34 8.07
C SER A 31 -9.20 -5.84 7.89
N PHE A 32 -9.81 -5.45 6.77
CA PHE A 32 -10.21 -4.07 6.48
C PHE A 32 -11.24 -4.03 5.35
N ALA A 33 -11.87 -2.88 5.19
CA ALA A 33 -12.70 -2.58 4.04
C ALA A 33 -12.21 -1.30 3.36
N LEU A 34 -12.50 -1.14 2.08
CA LEU A 34 -12.17 0.03 1.28
C LEU A 34 -13.37 0.38 0.40
N HIS A 35 -13.83 1.62 0.49
CA HIS A 35 -14.99 2.10 -0.26
C HIS A 35 -14.55 2.84 -1.54
N ARG A 36 -15.46 3.00 -2.48
CA ARG A 36 -15.20 3.81 -3.69
C ARG A 36 -14.86 5.25 -3.34
N GLY A 37 -13.79 5.77 -3.92
CA GLY A 37 -13.29 7.12 -3.64
C GLY A 37 -12.59 7.28 -2.29
N GLU A 38 -12.48 6.21 -1.50
CA GLU A 38 -11.75 6.23 -0.23
C GLU A 38 -10.24 6.08 -0.46
N THR A 39 -9.46 6.81 0.34
CA THR A 39 -7.99 6.69 0.36
C THR A 39 -7.54 6.12 1.71
N VAL A 40 -6.88 4.97 1.68
CA VAL A 40 -6.36 4.28 2.87
C VAL A 40 -4.86 4.13 2.78
N GLY A 41 -4.17 4.49 3.85
CA GLY A 41 -2.73 4.32 4.00
C GLY A 41 -2.37 3.05 4.76
N LEU A 42 -1.38 2.31 4.28
CA LEU A 42 -0.79 1.18 4.98
C LEU A 42 0.66 1.51 5.36
N ILE A 43 0.92 1.62 6.66
CA ILE A 43 2.15 2.16 7.26
C ILE A 43 2.87 1.07 8.04
N GLY A 44 4.19 1.10 8.08
CA GLY A 44 5.01 0.21 8.92
C GLY A 44 6.46 0.08 8.42
N GLU A 45 7.32 -0.53 9.23
CA GLU A 45 8.71 -0.83 8.85
C GLU A 45 8.78 -1.84 7.69
N SER A 46 9.95 -1.94 7.06
CA SER A 46 10.22 -3.00 6.08
C SER A 46 10.01 -4.38 6.73
N GLY A 47 9.45 -5.33 5.98
CA GLY A 47 9.11 -6.66 6.50
C GLY A 47 7.81 -6.75 7.33
N SER A 48 7.05 -5.66 7.52
CA SER A 48 5.80 -5.72 8.28
C SER A 48 4.63 -6.39 7.54
N GLY A 49 4.76 -6.71 6.23
CA GLY A 49 3.74 -7.37 5.42
C GLY A 49 2.97 -6.47 4.46
N LYS A 50 3.30 -5.17 4.37
CA LYS A 50 2.56 -4.18 3.53
C LYS A 50 2.51 -4.55 2.05
N SER A 51 3.68 -4.71 1.43
CA SER A 51 3.76 -5.08 0.00
C SER A 51 3.14 -6.44 -0.27
N LEU A 52 3.30 -7.40 0.67
CA LEU A 52 2.68 -8.72 0.58
C LEU A 52 1.15 -8.61 0.60
N THR A 53 0.59 -7.69 1.40
CA THR A 53 -0.85 -7.39 1.38
C THR A 53 -1.28 -6.86 0.00
N GLY A 54 -0.52 -5.93 -0.59
CA GLY A 54 -0.78 -5.45 -1.95
C GLY A 54 -0.74 -6.56 -3.00
N LEU A 55 0.29 -7.40 -2.95
CA LEU A 55 0.44 -8.55 -3.85
C LEU A 55 -0.68 -9.58 -3.70
N ALA A 56 -1.15 -9.84 -2.48
CA ALA A 56 -2.30 -10.70 -2.24
C ALA A 56 -3.57 -10.18 -2.94
N LEU A 57 -3.81 -8.87 -2.87
CA LEU A 57 -4.99 -8.22 -3.46
C LEU A 57 -5.02 -8.27 -4.99
N ILE A 58 -3.89 -8.51 -5.65
CA ILE A 58 -3.80 -8.66 -7.11
C ILE A 58 -3.45 -10.09 -7.53
N GLY A 59 -3.40 -11.04 -6.58
CA GLY A 59 -3.10 -12.46 -6.85
C GLY A 59 -1.70 -12.69 -7.41
N LEU A 60 -0.70 -11.92 -6.97
CA LEU A 60 0.72 -12.06 -7.38
C LEU A 60 1.62 -12.49 -6.22
N LEU A 61 1.09 -13.30 -5.32
CA LEU A 61 1.90 -13.97 -4.30
C LEU A 61 2.82 -15.03 -4.93
N PRO A 62 3.92 -15.40 -4.28
CA PRO A 62 4.72 -16.56 -4.71
C PRO A 62 3.85 -17.82 -4.87
N GLU A 63 4.16 -18.69 -5.83
CA GLU A 63 3.37 -19.89 -6.15
C GLU A 63 3.13 -20.82 -4.95
N GLU A 64 4.11 -20.92 -4.06
CA GLU A 64 4.03 -21.77 -2.86
C GLU A 64 3.31 -21.09 -1.68
N ALA A 65 2.83 -19.86 -1.85
CA ALA A 65 2.11 -19.16 -0.78
C ALA A 65 0.73 -19.76 -0.56
N GLN A 66 0.42 -20.06 0.70
CA GLN A 66 -0.92 -20.48 1.09
C GLN A 66 -1.72 -19.28 1.56
N VAL A 67 -2.92 -19.10 1.01
CA VAL A 67 -3.81 -17.98 1.33
C VAL A 67 -5.06 -18.52 2.00
N ALA A 68 -5.42 -17.94 3.14
CA ALA A 68 -6.66 -18.23 3.86
C ALA A 68 -7.39 -16.92 4.22
N GLY A 69 -8.65 -17.05 4.63
CA GLY A 69 -9.54 -15.91 4.86
C GLY A 69 -10.37 -15.58 3.63
N SER A 70 -10.82 -14.32 3.49
CA SER A 70 -11.65 -13.87 2.37
C SER A 70 -11.21 -12.49 1.90
N MET A 71 -11.16 -12.32 0.58
CA MET A 71 -10.94 -11.04 -0.10
C MET A 71 -12.04 -10.86 -1.14
N ARG A 72 -13.00 -9.99 -0.89
CA ARG A 72 -14.11 -9.73 -1.83
C ARG A 72 -13.95 -8.38 -2.50
N PHE A 73 -13.91 -8.36 -3.83
CA PHE A 73 -13.84 -7.17 -4.64
C PHE A 73 -15.13 -7.02 -5.46
N ALA A 74 -15.83 -5.91 -5.29
CA ALA A 74 -17.15 -5.67 -5.91
C ALA A 74 -18.10 -6.88 -5.73
N GLY A 75 -18.16 -7.43 -4.51
CA GLY A 75 -18.99 -8.59 -4.16
C GLY A 75 -18.41 -9.95 -4.55
N ARG A 76 -17.37 -10.02 -5.39
CA ARG A 76 -16.77 -11.26 -5.87
C ARG A 76 -15.61 -11.71 -4.98
N GLU A 77 -15.56 -12.99 -4.61
CA GLU A 77 -14.41 -13.57 -3.87
C GLU A 77 -13.18 -13.67 -4.78
N LEU A 78 -12.02 -13.24 -4.25
CA LEU A 78 -10.74 -13.27 -4.95
C LEU A 78 -9.86 -14.46 -4.54
N VAL A 79 -10.03 -14.99 -3.31
CA VAL A 79 -9.26 -16.15 -2.86
C VAL A 79 -9.66 -17.36 -3.69
N GLY A 80 -8.67 -18.04 -4.24
CA GLY A 80 -8.90 -19.22 -5.09
C GLY A 80 -9.31 -18.94 -6.53
N LEU A 81 -9.26 -17.67 -7.00
CA LEU A 81 -9.49 -17.37 -8.41
C LEU A 81 -8.42 -18.02 -9.29
N ALA A 82 -8.87 -18.56 -10.43
CA ALA A 82 -7.99 -19.06 -11.48
C ALA A 82 -7.27 -17.91 -12.21
N GLU A 83 -6.07 -18.17 -12.71
CA GLU A 83 -5.25 -17.15 -13.38
C GLU A 83 -5.96 -16.41 -14.53
N PRO A 84 -6.77 -17.08 -15.41
CA PRO A 84 -7.51 -16.36 -16.44
C PRO A 84 -8.50 -15.32 -15.92
N GLU A 85 -9.01 -15.52 -14.72
CA GLU A 85 -9.91 -14.57 -14.06
C GLU A 85 -9.15 -13.40 -13.44
N TRP A 86 -7.99 -13.67 -12.84
CA TRP A 86 -7.06 -12.64 -12.39
C TRP A 86 -6.59 -11.75 -13.54
N CYS A 87 -6.25 -12.32 -14.70
CA CYS A 87 -5.85 -11.57 -15.88
C CYS A 87 -6.93 -10.59 -16.36
N ARG A 88 -8.21 -10.89 -16.13
CA ARG A 88 -9.32 -9.95 -16.45
C ARG A 88 -9.46 -8.81 -15.45
N LEU A 89 -8.98 -8.99 -14.23
CA LEU A 89 -9.06 -7.96 -13.17
C LEU A 89 -7.83 -7.07 -13.14
N ARG A 90 -6.64 -7.67 -13.30
CA ARG A 90 -5.36 -6.93 -13.25
C ARG A 90 -5.26 -5.97 -14.43
N GLY A 91 -4.91 -4.72 -14.11
CA GLY A 91 -4.76 -3.66 -15.10
C GLY A 91 -6.08 -3.05 -15.59
N ASP A 92 -7.21 -3.77 -15.47
CA ASP A 92 -8.53 -3.26 -15.82
C ASP A 92 -9.30 -2.69 -14.64
N ARG A 93 -9.54 -3.53 -13.61
CA ARG A 93 -10.35 -3.18 -12.44
C ARG A 93 -9.50 -2.92 -11.20
N ILE A 94 -8.40 -3.62 -11.06
CA ILE A 94 -7.42 -3.48 -9.97
C ILE A 94 -6.06 -3.24 -10.62
N ALA A 95 -5.42 -2.14 -10.29
CA ALA A 95 -4.08 -1.82 -10.78
C ALA A 95 -3.12 -1.58 -9.61
N MET A 96 -1.83 -1.84 -9.86
CA MET A 96 -0.77 -1.64 -8.88
C MET A 96 0.39 -0.86 -9.50
N VAL A 97 0.88 0.14 -8.77
CA VAL A 97 2.17 0.78 -9.01
C VAL A 97 3.17 0.13 -8.07
N PHE A 98 4.18 -0.52 -8.63
CA PHE A 98 5.22 -1.24 -7.87
C PHE A 98 6.33 -0.30 -7.40
N GLN A 99 7.05 -0.72 -6.36
CA GLN A 99 8.04 0.06 -5.64
C GLN A 99 9.23 0.52 -6.50
N GLU A 100 9.67 -0.27 -7.50
CA GLU A 100 10.88 0.01 -8.27
C GLU A 100 10.60 0.43 -9.72
N PRO A 101 10.62 1.75 -10.04
CA PRO A 101 10.37 2.22 -11.40
C PRO A 101 11.48 1.85 -12.38
N MET A 102 12.66 1.50 -11.89
CA MET A 102 13.81 1.17 -12.75
C MET A 102 13.67 -0.21 -13.38
N SER A 103 13.10 -1.18 -12.67
CA SER A 103 12.91 -2.56 -13.13
C SER A 103 11.51 -2.83 -13.69
N ALA A 104 10.52 -1.98 -13.39
CA ALA A 104 9.13 -2.22 -13.75
C ALA A 104 8.80 -1.94 -15.24
N LEU A 105 9.59 -1.11 -15.93
CA LEU A 105 9.41 -0.84 -17.36
C LEU A 105 10.24 -1.82 -18.20
N ASN A 106 9.63 -2.40 -19.23
CA ASN A 106 10.34 -3.24 -20.18
C ASN A 106 11.34 -2.39 -21.01
N PRO A 107 12.65 -2.62 -20.89
CA PRO A 107 13.65 -1.81 -21.59
C PRO A 107 13.62 -1.97 -23.12
N LEU A 108 12.99 -3.02 -23.63
CA LEU A 108 12.91 -3.38 -25.05
C LEU A 108 11.68 -2.81 -25.75
N HIS A 109 10.85 -2.02 -25.06
CA HIS A 109 9.66 -1.42 -25.66
C HIS A 109 9.58 0.08 -25.38
N PRO A 110 9.19 0.89 -26.38
CA PRO A 110 8.96 2.32 -26.17
C PRO A 110 7.77 2.55 -25.24
N VAL A 111 7.77 3.68 -24.57
CA VAL A 111 6.79 4.07 -23.54
C VAL A 111 5.34 3.97 -24.04
N GLY A 112 5.06 4.54 -25.21
CA GLY A 112 3.71 4.54 -25.78
C GLY A 112 3.16 3.13 -26.04
N ARG A 113 4.04 2.18 -26.39
CA ARG A 113 3.64 0.77 -26.57
C ARG A 113 3.25 0.16 -25.22
N GLN A 114 4.01 0.39 -24.17
CA GLN A 114 3.74 -0.19 -22.84
C GLN A 114 2.45 0.36 -22.24
N ILE A 115 2.18 1.67 -22.36
CA ILE A 115 0.90 2.26 -21.91
C ILE A 115 -0.26 1.72 -22.77
N GLY A 116 -0.06 1.62 -24.09
CA GLY A 116 -1.10 1.16 -25.03
C GLY A 116 -1.43 -0.32 -24.92
N GLU A 117 -0.55 -1.13 -24.33
CA GLU A 117 -0.75 -2.58 -24.20
C GLU A 117 -1.98 -2.93 -23.38
N SER A 118 -2.12 -2.34 -22.17
CA SER A 118 -3.30 -2.53 -21.33
C SER A 118 -4.59 -2.07 -22.01
N LEU A 119 -4.54 -0.95 -22.74
CA LEU A 119 -5.68 -0.42 -23.49
C LEU A 119 -6.13 -1.37 -24.62
N ARG A 120 -5.19 -1.97 -25.33
CA ARG A 120 -5.48 -2.93 -26.39
C ARG A 120 -6.03 -4.22 -25.82
N LEU A 121 -5.45 -4.71 -24.74
CA LEU A 121 -5.82 -5.98 -24.10
C LEU A 121 -7.22 -5.90 -23.46
N HIS A 122 -7.48 -4.86 -22.68
CA HIS A 122 -8.68 -4.76 -21.85
C HIS A 122 -9.79 -3.92 -22.45
N LYS A 123 -9.46 -2.91 -23.27
CA LYS A 123 -10.46 -2.01 -23.89
C LYS A 123 -10.67 -2.29 -25.39
N GLY A 124 -9.91 -3.26 -25.97
CA GLY A 124 -10.05 -3.63 -27.38
C GLY A 124 -9.67 -2.50 -28.35
N LEU A 125 -8.90 -1.50 -27.91
CA LEU A 125 -8.51 -0.38 -28.77
C LEU A 125 -7.53 -0.85 -29.85
N ASP A 126 -7.66 -0.33 -31.05
CA ASP A 126 -6.65 -0.50 -32.09
C ASP A 126 -5.35 0.26 -31.75
N ALA A 127 -4.30 0.03 -32.51
CA ALA A 127 -2.98 0.62 -32.25
C ALA A 127 -2.99 2.17 -32.29
N ARG A 128 -3.81 2.75 -33.18
CA ARG A 128 -3.91 4.20 -33.34
C ARG A 128 -4.66 4.83 -32.17
N ALA A 129 -5.79 4.27 -31.78
CA ALA A 129 -6.57 4.72 -30.65
C ALA A 129 -5.82 4.55 -29.31
N ALA A 130 -5.15 3.40 -29.11
CA ALA A 130 -4.32 3.17 -27.94
C ALA A 130 -3.15 4.16 -27.84
N ARG A 131 -2.50 4.51 -28.96
CA ARG A 131 -1.44 5.52 -28.98
C ARG A 131 -1.97 6.92 -28.63
N ALA A 132 -3.14 7.29 -29.17
CA ALA A 132 -3.76 8.57 -28.85
C ALA A 132 -4.14 8.68 -27.38
N GLU A 133 -4.66 7.60 -26.78
CA GLU A 133 -4.96 7.56 -25.36
C GLU A 133 -3.71 7.59 -24.50
N ALA A 134 -2.65 6.86 -24.90
CA ALA A 134 -1.36 6.92 -24.23
C ALA A 134 -0.76 8.33 -24.20
N LEU A 135 -0.93 9.12 -25.27
CA LEU A 135 -0.53 10.52 -25.30
C LEU A 135 -1.31 11.34 -24.28
N ARG A 136 -2.65 11.22 -24.25
CA ARG A 136 -3.51 11.93 -23.28
C ARG A 136 -3.13 11.58 -21.84
N LEU A 137 -2.82 10.32 -21.56
CA LEU A 137 -2.37 9.89 -20.24
C LEU A 137 -1.03 10.52 -19.86
N LEU A 138 -0.06 10.57 -20.75
CA LEU A 138 1.22 11.25 -20.49
C LEU A 138 1.05 12.76 -20.27
N GLU A 139 0.13 13.42 -20.99
CA GLU A 139 -0.22 14.81 -20.76
C GLU A 139 -0.87 15.02 -19.39
N ARG A 140 -1.81 14.15 -18.99
CA ARG A 140 -2.39 14.14 -17.63
C ARG A 140 -1.33 13.94 -16.54
N MET A 141 -0.30 13.12 -16.82
CA MET A 141 0.87 12.94 -15.93
C MET A 141 1.81 14.15 -15.93
N ARG A 142 1.46 15.24 -16.63
CA ARG A 142 2.33 16.43 -16.78
C ARG A 142 3.72 16.04 -17.31
N MET A 143 3.78 15.09 -18.25
CA MET A 143 5.03 14.66 -18.87
C MET A 143 5.53 15.76 -19.81
N PRO A 144 6.76 16.27 -19.61
CA PRO A 144 7.33 17.24 -20.53
C PRO A 144 7.50 16.65 -21.93
N GLN A 145 7.03 17.36 -22.97
CA GLN A 145 7.09 16.91 -24.37
C GLN A 145 6.45 15.52 -24.57
N ALA A 146 5.24 15.31 -24.03
CA ALA A 146 4.55 14.01 -23.98
C ALA A 146 4.54 13.30 -25.35
N ALA A 147 4.23 14.00 -26.44
CA ALA A 147 4.22 13.42 -27.79
C ALA A 147 5.57 12.80 -28.19
N ARG A 148 6.68 13.47 -27.87
CA ARG A 148 8.03 12.94 -28.15
C ARG A 148 8.37 11.77 -27.23
N ARG A 149 7.86 11.78 -25.98
CA ARG A 149 8.13 10.72 -24.99
C ARG A 149 7.41 9.42 -25.28
N LEU A 150 6.36 9.40 -26.09
CA LEU A 150 5.71 8.14 -26.53
C LEU A 150 6.70 7.19 -27.21
N ASP A 151 7.63 7.71 -28.00
CA ASP A 151 8.61 6.91 -28.74
C ASP A 151 9.93 6.75 -27.99
N ALA A 152 10.04 7.35 -26.79
CA ALA A 152 11.21 7.20 -25.96
C ALA A 152 11.25 5.81 -25.31
N TRP A 153 12.46 5.32 -25.10
CA TRP A 153 12.75 4.10 -24.38
C TRP A 153 12.94 4.41 -22.87
N PRO A 154 12.69 3.44 -21.99
CA PRO A 154 12.83 3.68 -20.54
C PRO A 154 14.17 4.28 -20.11
N HIS A 155 15.28 3.85 -20.70
CA HIS A 155 16.62 4.35 -20.37
C HIS A 155 16.85 5.83 -20.75
N GLN A 156 16.00 6.41 -21.62
CA GLN A 156 16.04 7.80 -22.03
C GLN A 156 15.24 8.74 -21.09
N LEU A 157 14.64 8.19 -20.05
CA LEU A 157 13.80 8.89 -19.09
C LEU A 157 14.51 9.05 -17.75
N SER A 158 14.28 10.17 -17.06
CA SER A 158 14.67 10.33 -15.65
C SER A 158 13.81 9.45 -14.74
N GLY A 159 14.25 9.23 -13.49
CA GLY A 159 13.49 8.43 -12.50
C GLY A 159 12.05 8.91 -12.32
N GLY A 160 11.83 10.22 -12.17
CA GLY A 160 10.49 10.80 -12.05
C GLY A 160 9.65 10.67 -13.32
N GLN A 161 10.28 10.72 -14.51
CA GLN A 161 9.58 10.48 -15.77
C GLN A 161 9.15 9.00 -15.89
N ARG A 162 10.01 8.05 -15.51
CA ARG A 162 9.63 6.62 -15.46
C ARG A 162 8.49 6.37 -14.50
N GLN A 163 8.52 7.01 -13.33
CA GLN A 163 7.44 6.91 -12.35
C GLN A 163 6.11 7.40 -12.93
N ARG A 164 6.10 8.54 -13.61
CA ARG A 164 4.90 9.05 -14.31
C ARG A 164 4.38 8.09 -15.38
N VAL A 165 5.27 7.42 -16.09
CA VAL A 165 4.91 6.37 -17.06
C VAL A 165 4.26 5.18 -16.38
N LEU A 166 4.79 4.68 -15.26
CA LEU A 166 4.20 3.57 -14.50
C LEU A 166 2.81 3.92 -13.97
N ILE A 167 2.63 5.13 -13.47
CA ILE A 167 1.32 5.61 -13.05
C ILE A 167 0.37 5.70 -14.26
N ALA A 168 0.84 6.17 -15.42
CA ALA A 168 0.05 6.20 -16.64
C ALA A 168 -0.40 4.79 -17.08
N ILE A 169 0.49 3.78 -16.98
CA ILE A 169 0.17 2.38 -17.26
C ILE A 169 -0.90 1.88 -16.28
N ALA A 170 -0.71 2.09 -14.98
CA ALA A 170 -1.65 1.66 -13.96
C ALA A 170 -3.04 2.29 -14.12
N LEU A 171 -3.10 3.53 -14.58
CA LEU A 171 -4.35 4.27 -14.77
C LEU A 171 -4.96 4.15 -16.17
N ALA A 172 -4.32 3.45 -17.10
CA ALA A 172 -4.73 3.39 -18.50
C ALA A 172 -6.18 2.91 -18.68
N CYS A 173 -6.58 1.91 -17.94
CA CYS A 173 -7.91 1.33 -18.02
C CYS A 173 -8.92 1.93 -17.02
N LYS A 174 -8.56 2.98 -16.27
CA LYS A 174 -9.38 3.60 -15.21
C LYS A 174 -9.84 2.58 -14.17
N PRO A 175 -8.94 1.99 -13.40
CA PRO A 175 -9.27 0.95 -12.44
C PRO A 175 -10.21 1.47 -11.34
N ASP A 176 -10.99 0.58 -10.74
CA ASP A 176 -11.78 0.91 -9.54
C ASP A 176 -10.90 1.03 -8.28
N LEU A 177 -9.81 0.23 -8.23
CA LEU A 177 -8.86 0.20 -7.12
C LEU A 177 -7.43 0.41 -7.65
N LEU A 178 -6.76 1.40 -7.10
CA LEU A 178 -5.31 1.61 -7.28
C LEU A 178 -4.58 1.22 -6.00
N ILE A 179 -3.61 0.32 -6.12
CA ILE A 179 -2.64 0.00 -5.07
C ILE A 179 -1.34 0.69 -5.44
N ALA A 180 -0.83 1.57 -4.59
CA ALA A 180 0.43 2.27 -4.82
C ALA A 180 1.43 1.86 -3.75
N ASP A 181 2.36 0.96 -4.10
CA ASP A 181 3.37 0.44 -3.18
C ASP A 181 4.64 1.28 -3.30
N GLU A 182 4.85 2.13 -2.30
CA GLU A 182 5.95 3.08 -2.22
C GLU A 182 6.21 3.85 -3.54
N PRO A 183 5.18 4.49 -4.11
CA PRO A 183 5.23 5.01 -5.47
C PRO A 183 6.23 6.16 -5.67
N THR A 184 6.93 6.57 -4.63
CA THR A 184 7.85 7.71 -4.64
C THR A 184 9.25 7.37 -4.13
N THR A 185 9.53 6.11 -3.84
CA THR A 185 10.86 5.64 -3.46
C THR A 185 11.87 5.98 -4.56
N ALA A 186 13.04 6.47 -4.21
CA ALA A 186 14.10 6.94 -5.12
C ALA A 186 13.83 8.28 -5.85
N LEU A 187 12.83 9.08 -5.41
CA LEU A 187 12.61 10.45 -5.87
C LEU A 187 13.02 11.45 -4.79
N ASP A 188 13.42 12.66 -5.21
CA ASP A 188 13.63 13.76 -4.27
C ASP A 188 12.30 14.23 -3.64
N ALA A 189 12.37 14.88 -2.47
CA ALA A 189 11.19 15.26 -1.68
C ALA A 189 10.18 16.17 -2.43
N THR A 190 10.65 16.99 -3.35
CA THR A 190 9.79 17.87 -4.16
C THR A 190 8.99 17.02 -5.16
N LEU A 191 9.69 16.16 -5.88
CA LEU A 191 9.09 15.28 -6.87
C LEU A 191 8.16 14.23 -6.24
N GLN A 192 8.50 13.72 -5.04
CA GLN A 192 7.61 12.86 -4.26
C GLN A 192 6.26 13.51 -4.00
N ARG A 193 6.27 14.75 -3.51
CA ARG A 193 5.04 15.50 -3.23
C ARG A 193 4.22 15.74 -4.51
N GLU A 194 4.87 16.12 -5.61
CA GLU A 194 4.18 16.31 -6.90
C GLU A 194 3.51 15.03 -7.40
N VAL A 195 4.20 13.91 -7.33
CA VAL A 195 3.66 12.60 -7.78
C VAL A 195 2.48 12.17 -6.93
N LEU A 196 2.55 12.31 -5.60
CA LEU A 196 1.45 11.94 -4.72
C LEU A 196 0.24 12.88 -4.88
N GLN A 197 0.45 14.18 -5.05
CA GLN A 197 -0.62 15.13 -5.36
C GLN A 197 -1.30 14.81 -6.69
N LEU A 198 -0.52 14.38 -7.69
CA LEU A 198 -1.06 13.94 -8.96
C LEU A 198 -1.94 12.67 -8.78
N ILE A 199 -1.44 11.65 -8.08
CA ILE A 199 -2.22 10.44 -7.76
C ILE A 199 -3.51 10.81 -7.03
N ALA A 200 -3.43 11.63 -5.98
CA ALA A 200 -4.58 12.04 -5.19
C ALA A 200 -5.63 12.82 -6.02
N THR A 201 -5.18 13.63 -6.98
CA THR A 201 -6.06 14.35 -7.91
C THR A 201 -6.80 13.37 -8.83
N LEU A 202 -6.07 12.43 -9.44
CA LEU A 202 -6.64 11.45 -10.36
C LEU A 202 -7.60 10.48 -9.66
N VAL A 203 -7.26 10.06 -8.44
CA VAL A 203 -8.12 9.22 -7.59
C VAL A 203 -9.46 9.91 -7.33
N ARG A 204 -9.45 11.22 -7.02
CA ARG A 204 -10.68 11.99 -6.80
C ARG A 204 -11.50 12.19 -8.08
N GLU A 205 -10.84 12.55 -9.19
CA GLU A 205 -11.51 12.78 -10.48
C GLU A 205 -12.23 11.53 -10.99
N GLU A 206 -11.58 10.37 -10.89
CA GLU A 206 -12.12 9.10 -11.39
C GLU A 206 -12.91 8.32 -10.30
N ARG A 207 -13.01 8.84 -9.06
CA ARG A 207 -13.65 8.18 -7.90
C ARG A 207 -13.11 6.78 -7.63
N MET A 208 -11.82 6.59 -7.84
CA MET A 208 -11.13 5.34 -7.54
C MET A 208 -10.93 5.17 -6.03
N ALA A 209 -10.87 3.93 -5.57
CA ALA A 209 -10.32 3.62 -4.26
C ALA A 209 -8.78 3.60 -4.34
N LEU A 210 -8.09 4.08 -3.28
CA LEU A 210 -6.63 4.06 -3.20
C LEU A 210 -6.18 3.32 -1.94
N LEU A 211 -5.33 2.32 -2.12
CA LEU A 211 -4.48 1.76 -1.06
C LEU A 211 -3.06 2.27 -1.27
N LEU A 212 -2.64 3.24 -0.46
CA LEU A 212 -1.28 3.81 -0.49
C LEU A 212 -0.41 3.12 0.56
N ILE A 213 0.64 2.46 0.12
CA ILE A 213 1.65 1.85 0.99
C ILE A 213 2.86 2.77 1.03
N SER A 214 3.26 3.20 2.22
CA SER A 214 4.46 4.02 2.40
C SER A 214 4.99 3.93 3.83
N HIS A 215 6.27 4.19 3.99
CA HIS A 215 6.92 4.40 5.28
C HIS A 215 7.00 5.89 5.66
N ASP A 216 6.63 6.82 4.77
CA ASP A 216 6.64 8.25 5.05
C ASP A 216 5.32 8.72 5.69
N LEU A 217 5.37 8.92 7.01
CA LEU A 217 4.24 9.37 7.81
C LEU A 217 3.74 10.77 7.45
N GLY A 218 4.63 11.64 6.95
CA GLY A 218 4.26 12.99 6.55
C GLY A 218 3.37 12.97 5.31
N LEU A 219 3.81 12.24 4.30
CA LEU A 219 3.05 12.08 3.07
C LEU A 219 1.72 11.36 3.31
N MET A 220 1.69 10.40 4.26
CA MET A 220 0.44 9.73 4.64
C MET A 220 -0.57 10.70 5.24
N GLY A 221 -0.14 11.56 6.18
CA GLY A 221 -1.03 12.55 6.81
C GLY A 221 -1.70 13.50 5.83
N GLU A 222 -1.04 13.81 4.71
CA GLU A 222 -1.53 14.74 3.70
C GLU A 222 -2.42 14.07 2.63
N ASN A 223 -2.29 12.75 2.41
CA ASN A 223 -2.83 12.10 1.21
C ASN A 223 -3.88 11.03 1.48
N VAL A 224 -4.06 10.56 2.72
CA VAL A 224 -5.02 9.49 3.01
C VAL A 224 -6.00 9.86 4.12
N GLN A 225 -7.25 9.40 3.94
CA GLN A 225 -8.34 9.66 4.88
C GLN A 225 -8.27 8.75 6.11
N ARG A 226 -7.86 7.50 5.91
CA ARG A 226 -7.74 6.48 6.95
C ARG A 226 -6.38 5.81 6.88
N SER A 227 -5.81 5.50 8.05
CA SER A 227 -4.50 4.85 8.15
C SER A 227 -4.61 3.51 8.87
N MET A 228 -3.82 2.56 8.42
CA MET A 228 -3.58 1.26 9.05
C MET A 228 -2.08 1.12 9.32
N VAL A 229 -1.72 0.88 10.56
CA VAL A 229 -0.32 0.64 10.96
C VAL A 229 -0.10 -0.86 11.09
N MET A 230 0.87 -1.38 10.37
CA MET A 230 1.13 -2.80 10.25
C MET A 230 2.48 -3.18 10.87
N TYR A 231 2.49 -4.23 11.70
CA TYR A 231 3.68 -4.82 12.28
C TYR A 231 3.55 -6.34 12.35
N GLY A 232 4.61 -7.08 11.96
CA GLY A 232 4.65 -8.54 12.04
C GLY A 232 3.44 -9.24 11.39
N GLY A 233 3.03 -8.79 10.21
CA GLY A 233 1.89 -9.36 9.48
C GLY A 233 0.51 -9.03 10.04
N THR A 234 0.42 -8.11 11.01
CA THR A 234 -0.84 -7.75 11.69
C THR A 234 -1.07 -6.25 11.63
N VAL A 235 -2.33 -5.81 11.44
CA VAL A 235 -2.71 -4.39 11.61
C VAL A 235 -2.84 -4.15 13.11
N VAL A 236 -1.92 -3.37 13.67
CA VAL A 236 -1.82 -3.11 15.12
C VAL A 236 -2.60 -1.87 15.55
N GLU A 237 -2.82 -0.91 14.64
CA GLU A 237 -3.63 0.28 14.86
C GLU A 237 -4.27 0.73 13.56
N SER A 238 -5.52 1.18 13.58
CA SER A 238 -6.22 1.71 12.40
C SER A 238 -7.33 2.69 12.79
N GLY A 239 -7.60 3.66 11.90
CA GLY A 239 -8.65 4.65 12.11
C GLY A 239 -8.54 5.82 11.14
N PRO A 240 -9.39 6.85 11.29
CA PRO A 240 -9.19 8.13 10.61
C PRO A 240 -7.75 8.61 10.82
N THR A 241 -7.08 9.04 9.75
CA THR A 241 -5.65 9.41 9.80
C THR A 241 -5.36 10.47 10.85
N ALA A 242 -6.23 11.47 10.98
CA ALA A 242 -6.10 12.52 11.97
C ALA A 242 -6.13 11.98 13.41
N ASP A 243 -6.97 10.98 13.70
CA ASP A 243 -7.12 10.40 15.02
C ASP A 243 -5.93 9.48 15.36
N VAL A 244 -5.54 8.61 14.43
CA VAL A 244 -4.35 7.75 14.59
C VAL A 244 -3.11 8.60 14.85
N PHE A 245 -2.91 9.69 14.08
CA PHE A 245 -1.72 10.56 14.18
C PHE A 245 -1.74 11.46 15.41
N ARG A 246 -2.91 11.79 15.94
CA ARG A 246 -3.07 12.56 17.16
C ARG A 246 -2.86 11.72 18.43
N ARG A 247 -3.42 10.49 18.43
CA ARG A 247 -3.45 9.63 19.63
C ARG A 247 -2.25 8.72 19.75
N LEU A 248 -1.77 8.15 18.62
CA LEU A 248 -0.66 7.18 18.60
C LEU A 248 -0.87 6.09 19.67
N ALA A 249 -2.01 5.40 19.60
CA ALA A 249 -2.49 4.54 20.68
C ALA A 249 -1.61 3.29 20.89
N HIS A 250 -1.07 2.71 19.80
CA HIS A 250 -0.18 1.56 19.91
C HIS A 250 1.27 1.99 20.17
N PRO A 251 2.04 1.32 21.07
CA PRO A 251 3.46 1.66 21.33
C PRO A 251 4.34 1.69 20.08
N TYR A 252 4.12 0.78 19.14
CA TYR A 252 4.82 0.77 17.88
C TYR A 252 4.56 2.03 17.05
N THR A 253 3.30 2.47 16.95
CA THR A 253 2.94 3.72 16.25
C THR A 253 3.65 4.91 16.87
N ARG A 254 3.71 4.99 18.20
CA ARG A 254 4.49 6.01 18.91
C ARG A 254 5.95 6.00 18.55
N GLY A 255 6.55 4.81 18.53
CA GLY A 255 7.96 4.61 18.14
C GLY A 255 8.24 5.11 16.72
N LEU A 256 7.37 4.78 15.77
CA LEU A 256 7.48 5.26 14.38
C LEU A 256 7.45 6.79 14.30
N PHE A 257 6.50 7.42 15.00
CA PHE A 257 6.37 8.88 15.02
C PHE A 257 7.52 9.57 15.75
N ALA A 258 8.03 8.99 16.83
CA ALA A 258 9.18 9.50 17.56
C ALA A 258 10.46 9.45 16.72
N ALA A 259 10.65 8.41 15.91
CA ALA A 259 11.80 8.24 15.03
C ALA A 259 11.80 9.18 13.82
N ARG A 260 10.71 9.91 13.57
CA ARG A 260 10.57 10.81 12.42
C ARG A 260 11.51 12.02 12.57
N PRO A 261 12.32 12.34 11.53
CA PRO A 261 13.09 13.58 11.48
C PRO A 261 12.17 14.81 11.57
N ARG A 262 12.53 15.77 12.44
CA ARG A 262 11.81 17.04 12.57
C ARG A 262 12.73 18.19 12.18
N ILE A 263 12.22 19.13 11.39
CA ILE A 263 12.92 20.38 11.08
C ILE A 263 13.03 21.19 12.37
N GLY A 264 14.22 21.79 12.61
CA GLY A 264 14.46 22.62 13.79
C GLY A 264 15.08 21.91 14.99
N LEU A 265 15.37 20.59 14.91
CA LEU A 265 16.15 19.93 15.94
C LEU A 265 17.58 20.46 15.99
N PRO A 266 18.20 20.66 17.18
CA PRO A 266 19.59 21.04 17.31
C PRO A 266 20.52 20.08 16.58
N ARG A 267 21.61 20.61 16.00
CA ARG A 267 22.61 19.75 15.34
C ARG A 267 23.19 18.75 16.34
N GLY A 268 23.29 17.48 15.91
CA GLY A 268 23.79 16.40 16.77
C GLY A 268 22.75 15.73 17.66
N THR A 269 21.48 16.17 17.65
CA THR A 269 20.41 15.49 18.38
C THR A 269 20.21 14.09 17.81
N ARG A 270 20.38 13.05 18.65
CA ARG A 270 20.02 11.70 18.30
C ARG A 270 18.48 11.57 18.21
N LEU A 271 17.99 11.10 17.08
CA LEU A 271 16.59 10.74 16.96
C LEU A 271 16.29 9.51 17.82
N PRO A 272 15.13 9.45 18.49
CA PRO A 272 14.66 8.23 19.12
C PRO A 272 14.57 7.11 18.07
N THR A 273 14.91 5.90 18.45
CA THR A 273 14.80 4.72 17.60
C THR A 273 13.96 3.68 18.30
N ILE A 274 13.24 2.87 17.55
CA ILE A 274 12.56 1.69 18.09
C ILE A 274 13.65 0.66 18.38
N PRO A 275 13.82 0.20 19.65
CA PRO A 275 14.87 -0.74 20.01
C PRO A 275 14.69 -2.10 19.31
N GLY A 276 15.79 -2.83 19.15
CA GLY A 276 15.81 -4.15 18.54
C GLY A 276 15.62 -4.14 17.03
N ARG A 277 15.32 -5.29 16.47
CA ARG A 277 15.05 -5.51 15.03
C ARG A 277 13.67 -6.11 14.85
N VAL A 278 13.08 -5.92 13.66
CA VAL A 278 11.87 -6.63 13.27
C VAL A 278 12.22 -8.13 13.25
N PRO A 279 11.49 -8.99 13.99
CA PRO A 279 11.73 -10.42 13.99
C PRO A 279 11.58 -11.01 12.57
N GLU A 280 12.35 -12.05 12.27
CA GLU A 280 12.05 -12.86 11.08
C GLU A 280 10.69 -13.53 11.22
N LEU A 281 10.09 -13.90 10.09
CA LEU A 281 8.73 -14.49 10.09
C LEU A 281 8.62 -15.71 11.02
N ALA A 282 9.67 -16.55 11.04
CA ALA A 282 9.68 -17.73 11.87
C ALA A 282 9.92 -17.46 13.38
N ASP A 283 10.31 -16.24 13.75
CA ASP A 283 10.60 -15.82 15.12
C ASP A 283 9.52 -14.89 15.70
N LEU A 284 8.45 -14.66 14.95
CA LEU A 284 7.34 -13.84 15.44
C LEU A 284 6.67 -14.49 16.66
N PRO A 285 6.48 -13.76 17.76
CA PRO A 285 5.88 -14.31 18.97
C PRO A 285 4.43 -14.76 18.74
N ALA A 286 3.99 -15.73 19.51
CA ALA A 286 2.60 -16.20 19.49
C ALA A 286 1.61 -15.15 20.00
N GLY A 287 2.05 -14.27 20.91
CA GLY A 287 1.27 -13.16 21.45
C GLY A 287 1.32 -11.89 20.59
N CYS A 288 1.44 -10.74 21.25
CA CYS A 288 1.61 -9.45 20.59
C CYS A 288 2.88 -9.46 19.71
N PRO A 289 2.79 -9.18 18.41
CA PRO A 289 3.95 -9.25 17.53
C PRO A 289 5.04 -8.24 17.89
N PHE A 290 4.70 -7.16 18.59
CA PHE A 290 5.63 -6.13 19.04
C PHE A 290 6.19 -6.37 20.45
N ALA A 291 5.83 -7.45 21.14
CA ALA A 291 6.19 -7.70 22.55
C ALA A 291 7.69 -7.56 22.84
N ASP A 292 8.56 -8.09 21.99
CA ASP A 292 10.02 -8.11 22.22
C ASP A 292 10.71 -6.74 22.04
N ARG A 293 9.99 -5.76 21.47
CA ARG A 293 10.47 -4.38 21.26
C ARG A 293 9.67 -3.35 22.06
N CYS A 294 8.69 -3.82 22.82
CA CYS A 294 7.78 -2.96 23.59
C CYS A 294 8.35 -2.68 24.99
N ASP A 295 8.52 -1.42 25.33
CA ASP A 295 8.95 -0.97 26.67
C ASP A 295 7.89 -1.21 27.76
N ARG A 296 6.66 -1.62 27.38
CA ARG A 296 5.52 -1.88 28.27
C ARG A 296 5.03 -3.33 28.20
N VAL A 297 5.87 -4.23 27.72
CA VAL A 297 5.51 -5.64 27.62
C VAL A 297 5.22 -6.25 28.99
N THR A 298 4.13 -7.03 29.05
CA THR A 298 3.77 -7.87 30.19
C THR A 298 3.60 -9.32 29.76
N ASP A 299 3.49 -10.25 30.72
CA ASP A 299 3.26 -11.67 30.42
C ASP A 299 1.97 -11.88 29.62
N ALA A 300 0.94 -11.09 29.88
CA ALA A 300 -0.31 -11.11 29.13
C ALA A 300 -0.11 -10.75 27.63
N CYS A 301 0.83 -9.84 27.32
CA CYS A 301 1.16 -9.51 25.94
C CYS A 301 1.83 -10.69 25.22
N ARG A 302 2.55 -11.55 25.94
CA ARG A 302 3.23 -12.73 25.37
C ARG A 302 2.31 -13.93 25.22
N ALA A 303 1.27 -14.02 26.06
CA ALA A 303 0.37 -15.17 26.13
C ALA A 303 -0.56 -15.27 24.91
N ALA A 304 -1.11 -14.15 24.42
CA ALA A 304 -2.04 -14.13 23.31
C ALA A 304 -1.98 -12.81 22.51
N PRO A 305 -2.32 -12.83 21.19
CA PRO A 305 -2.42 -11.60 20.40
C PRO A 305 -3.53 -10.71 20.94
N PRO A 306 -3.28 -9.42 21.26
CA PRO A 306 -4.32 -8.51 21.71
C PRO A 306 -5.44 -8.38 20.66
N PRO A 307 -6.72 -8.44 21.06
CA PRO A 307 -7.82 -8.14 20.16
C PRO A 307 -7.81 -6.66 19.74
N PRO A 308 -8.44 -6.28 18.62
CA PRO A 308 -8.67 -4.88 18.31
C PRO A 308 -9.66 -4.27 19.32
N VAL A 309 -9.26 -3.20 19.95
CA VAL A 309 -10.07 -2.49 20.99
C VAL A 309 -10.27 -1.05 20.51
N PRO A 310 -11.50 -0.48 20.60
CA PRO A 310 -11.73 0.92 20.33
C PRO A 310 -10.88 1.82 21.22
N VAL A 311 -10.28 2.85 20.62
CA VAL A 311 -9.58 3.90 21.37
C VAL A 311 -10.60 4.87 21.91
N ALA A 312 -10.59 5.14 23.22
CA ALA A 312 -11.59 5.94 23.90
C ALA A 312 -11.75 7.35 23.27
N GLY A 313 -12.99 7.75 23.03
CA GLY A 313 -13.35 9.07 22.51
C GLY A 313 -13.23 9.23 20.98
N ASP A 314 -12.78 8.21 20.24
CA ASP A 314 -12.60 8.29 18.80
C ASP A 314 -13.46 7.26 18.06
N SER A 315 -14.32 7.73 17.14
CA SER A 315 -15.17 6.87 16.31
C SER A 315 -14.34 6.19 15.23
N GLY A 316 -14.34 4.87 15.22
CA GLY A 316 -13.64 4.07 14.19
C GLY A 316 -12.12 3.95 14.37
N HIS A 317 -11.54 4.51 15.44
CA HIS A 317 -10.14 4.32 15.80
C HIS A 317 -10.00 3.08 16.71
N VAL A 318 -9.19 2.13 16.29
CA VAL A 318 -8.95 0.87 17.01
C VAL A 318 -7.46 0.57 17.10
N ALA A 319 -7.04 -0.06 18.21
CA ALA A 319 -5.66 -0.52 18.37
C ALA A 319 -5.63 -1.91 19.05
N ARG A 320 -4.60 -2.69 18.73
CA ARG A 320 -4.35 -4.02 19.32
C ARG A 320 -3.32 -3.89 20.46
N CYS A 321 -3.75 -3.30 21.57
CA CYS A 321 -2.93 -3.16 22.77
C CYS A 321 -3.78 -3.32 24.01
N ILE A 322 -3.31 -4.09 25.00
CA ILE A 322 -4.01 -4.26 26.28
C ILE A 322 -3.75 -3.11 27.27
N HIS A 323 -2.88 -2.17 26.91
CA HIS A 323 -2.47 -1.04 27.76
C HIS A 323 -2.93 0.31 27.21
N LEU A 324 -4.06 0.39 26.49
CA LEU A 324 -4.54 1.62 25.85
C LEU A 324 -4.82 2.73 26.86
N ASP A 325 -5.36 2.40 28.04
CA ASP A 325 -5.75 3.38 29.08
C ASP A 325 -4.56 4.06 29.75
N THR A 326 -3.36 3.50 29.62
CA THR A 326 -2.14 4.08 30.20
C THR A 326 -1.52 5.19 29.34
N PHE A 327 -2.18 5.55 28.23
CA PHE A 327 -1.70 6.52 27.25
C PHE A 327 -2.57 7.80 27.18
N ALA A 328 -3.54 7.95 28.10
CA ALA A 328 -4.37 9.15 28.21
C ALA A 328 -3.59 10.35 28.76
#